data_b7f4137542a1ff750bd7ffcce6aefe4a
#
_entry.id   b7f4137542a1ff750bd7ffcce6aefe4a
#
_cell.length_a   1.000
_cell.length_b   1.000
_cell.length_c   1.000
_cell.angle_alpha   90.00
_cell.angle_beta   90.00
_cell.angle_gamma   90.00
#
_symmetry.space_group_name_H-M   'P 1'
#
loop_
_entity.id
_entity.type
_entity.pdbx_description
1 polymer ?
#
loop_
_entity_poly.entity_id
_entity_poly.type
_entity_poly.pdbx_seq_one_letter_code
_entity_poly.pdbx_strand_id
1 'polypeptide(L)'
;SISLLTAMSKARCNNIIFSSSATVYGKPEYLPYDEEHPTNPVNPYGRTKLIIENMINDWTKVDLKRKGTILRYFNPVGAHESGQIGEEPIGIPNNLMPFIAQVANGQREYLNIFGNDYETADGTGARDYIHVVDLALAHTSALNQNKLNNFEILNIGVGKSTTVLELVSKF
;
A
#
# COMPACT_ATOMS: atom_id res chain seq x y z
N SER A 1 -7.98 -9.87 -13.04
CA SER A 1 -6.59 -10.38 -12.97
C SER A 1 -6.36 -11.57 -13.92
N ILE A 2 -7.22 -12.59 -13.95
CA ILE A 2 -7.06 -13.76 -14.85
C ILE A 2 -6.95 -13.33 -16.31
N SER A 3 -7.86 -12.48 -16.79
CA SER A 3 -7.85 -11.98 -18.18
C SER A 3 -6.55 -11.27 -18.53
N LEU A 4 -6.00 -10.47 -17.58
CA LEU A 4 -4.72 -9.79 -17.77
C LEU A 4 -3.57 -10.78 -17.90
N LEU A 5 -3.42 -11.72 -16.94
CA LEU A 5 -2.34 -12.72 -16.98
C LEU A 5 -2.44 -13.62 -18.22
N THR A 6 -3.65 -13.95 -18.68
CA THR A 6 -3.88 -14.66 -19.93
C THR A 6 -3.43 -13.85 -21.15
N ALA A 7 -3.77 -12.57 -21.20
CA ALA A 7 -3.34 -11.66 -22.28
C ALA A 7 -1.82 -11.47 -22.28
N MET A 8 -1.19 -11.29 -21.10
CA MET A 8 0.26 -11.20 -20.95
C MET A 8 0.95 -12.46 -21.47
N SER A 9 0.43 -13.64 -21.13
CA SER A 9 0.98 -14.91 -21.62
C SER A 9 0.92 -15.01 -23.15
N LYS A 10 -0.19 -14.61 -23.78
CA LYS A 10 -0.36 -14.58 -25.23
C LYS A 10 0.58 -13.57 -25.90
N ALA A 11 0.75 -12.41 -25.30
CA ALA A 11 1.61 -11.33 -25.78
C ALA A 11 3.10 -11.54 -25.46
N ARG A 12 3.47 -12.61 -24.76
CA ARG A 12 4.83 -12.86 -24.24
C ARG A 12 5.36 -11.72 -23.37
N CYS A 13 4.47 -11.01 -22.67
CA CYS A 13 4.82 -10.02 -21.66
C CYS A 13 5.07 -10.75 -20.35
N ASN A 14 6.34 -10.87 -19.97
CA ASN A 14 6.75 -11.78 -18.89
C ASN A 14 7.00 -11.09 -17.55
N ASN A 15 6.88 -9.77 -17.46
CA ASN A 15 7.12 -9.03 -16.22
C ASN A 15 5.85 -8.35 -15.74
N ILE A 16 5.55 -8.50 -14.44
CA ILE A 16 4.46 -7.80 -13.78
C ILE A 16 4.93 -7.25 -12.44
N ILE A 17 4.57 -5.98 -12.17
CA ILE A 17 4.64 -5.39 -10.84
C ILE A 17 3.21 -5.17 -10.39
N PHE A 18 2.88 -5.69 -9.23
CA PHE A 18 1.52 -5.62 -8.68
C PHE A 18 1.48 -4.74 -7.43
N SER A 19 0.63 -3.74 -7.51
CA SER A 19 0.26 -2.88 -6.39
C SER A 19 -0.60 -3.64 -5.38
N SER A 20 0.03 -4.28 -4.42
CA SER A 20 -0.63 -4.93 -3.30
C SER A 20 -0.75 -3.99 -2.09
N SER A 21 -0.99 -4.51 -0.92
CA SER A 21 -1.24 -3.71 0.27
C SER A 21 -0.83 -4.48 1.53
N ALA A 22 -0.33 -3.77 2.54
CA ALA A 22 -0.08 -4.33 3.87
C ALA A 22 -1.37 -4.88 4.55
N THR A 23 -2.55 -4.55 4.05
CA THR A 23 -3.83 -5.13 4.53
C THR A 23 -3.94 -6.65 4.35
N VAL A 24 -3.06 -7.26 3.53
CA VAL A 24 -2.98 -8.72 3.37
C VAL A 24 -2.52 -9.43 4.66
N TYR A 25 -1.78 -8.75 5.52
CA TYR A 25 -1.32 -9.30 6.79
C TYR A 25 -2.45 -9.49 7.80
N GLY A 26 -3.41 -8.56 7.85
CA GLY A 26 -4.50 -8.59 8.81
C GLY A 26 -4.08 -8.11 10.19
N LYS A 27 -4.45 -8.85 11.25
CA LYS A 27 -4.01 -8.56 12.61
C LYS A 27 -2.56 -9.00 12.78
N PRO A 28 -1.69 -8.18 13.42
CA PRO A 28 -0.30 -8.55 13.61
C PRO A 28 -0.14 -9.72 14.59
N GLU A 29 0.68 -10.68 14.22
CA GLU A 29 1.21 -11.70 15.14
C GLU A 29 2.48 -11.17 15.82
N TYR A 30 3.25 -10.35 15.12
CA TYR A 30 4.40 -9.58 15.61
C TYR A 30 4.57 -8.29 14.81
N LEU A 31 5.33 -7.34 15.35
CA LEU A 31 5.66 -6.07 14.72
C LEU A 31 7.17 -5.79 14.83
N PRO A 32 7.77 -5.08 13.84
CA PRO A 32 7.13 -4.60 12.61
C PRO A 32 6.78 -5.74 11.64
N TYR A 33 5.87 -5.49 10.71
CA TYR A 33 5.60 -6.44 9.62
C TYR A 33 6.83 -6.57 8.72
N ASP A 34 7.26 -7.79 8.48
CA ASP A 34 8.18 -8.14 7.40
C ASP A 34 7.47 -9.00 6.34
N GLU A 35 8.16 -9.36 5.28
CA GLU A 35 7.60 -10.12 4.16
C GLU A 35 7.31 -11.59 4.51
N GLU A 36 7.92 -12.11 5.57
CA GLU A 36 7.69 -13.46 6.11
C GLU A 36 6.48 -13.53 7.04
N HIS A 37 5.95 -12.37 7.47
CA HIS A 37 4.78 -12.33 8.35
C HIS A 37 3.58 -13.05 7.72
N PRO A 38 2.85 -13.90 8.48
CA PRO A 38 1.66 -14.59 8.00
C PRO A 38 0.62 -13.64 7.40
N THR A 39 -0.04 -14.08 6.34
CA THR A 39 -1.10 -13.30 5.68
C THR A 39 -2.47 -13.84 6.05
N ASN A 40 -3.29 -13.01 6.71
CA ASN A 40 -4.65 -13.34 7.12
C ASN A 40 -5.55 -12.09 7.04
N PRO A 41 -5.93 -11.64 5.84
CA PRO A 41 -6.68 -10.40 5.67
C PRO A 41 -8.04 -10.44 6.33
N VAL A 42 -8.35 -9.42 7.12
CA VAL A 42 -9.59 -9.29 7.90
C VAL A 42 -10.73 -8.57 7.17
N ASN A 43 -10.47 -8.10 5.94
CA ASN A 43 -11.48 -7.42 5.13
C ASN A 43 -11.45 -7.90 3.66
N PRO A 44 -12.54 -7.67 2.89
CA PRO A 44 -12.63 -8.11 1.49
C PRO A 44 -11.54 -7.52 0.60
N TYR A 45 -11.14 -6.25 0.82
CA TYR A 45 -10.09 -5.61 0.03
C TYR A 45 -8.74 -6.34 0.17
N GLY A 46 -8.26 -6.56 1.39
CA GLY A 46 -7.04 -7.33 1.64
C GLY A 46 -7.12 -8.75 1.07
N ARG A 47 -8.27 -9.39 1.19
CA ARG A 47 -8.50 -10.73 0.61
C ARG A 47 -8.36 -10.73 -0.90
N THR A 48 -8.91 -9.73 -1.61
CA THR A 48 -8.77 -9.64 -3.07
C THR A 48 -7.32 -9.43 -3.49
N LYS A 49 -6.54 -8.63 -2.72
CA LYS A 49 -5.12 -8.43 -2.97
C LYS A 49 -4.34 -9.74 -2.81
N LEU A 50 -4.54 -10.46 -1.71
CA LEU A 50 -3.87 -11.73 -1.46
C LEU A 50 -4.19 -12.79 -2.52
N ILE A 51 -5.45 -12.88 -2.98
CA ILE A 51 -5.82 -13.77 -4.08
C ILE A 51 -5.01 -13.46 -5.34
N ILE A 52 -4.84 -12.18 -5.68
CA ILE A 52 -4.07 -11.76 -6.87
C ILE A 52 -2.58 -12.05 -6.70
N GLU A 53 -2.00 -11.85 -5.50
CA GLU A 53 -0.62 -12.25 -5.22
C GLU A 53 -0.39 -13.74 -5.49
N ASN A 54 -1.29 -14.60 -4.99
CA ASN A 54 -1.22 -16.04 -5.21
C ASN A 54 -1.32 -16.39 -6.71
N MET A 55 -2.24 -15.75 -7.44
CA MET A 55 -2.39 -15.95 -8.89
C MET A 55 -1.11 -15.56 -9.66
N ILE A 56 -0.45 -14.47 -9.28
CA ILE A 56 0.82 -14.04 -9.91
C ILE A 56 1.92 -15.04 -9.57
N ASN A 57 2.02 -15.47 -8.32
CA ASN A 57 2.99 -16.48 -7.89
C ASN A 57 2.84 -17.76 -8.73
N ASP A 58 1.63 -18.29 -8.85
CA ASP A 58 1.38 -19.49 -9.65
C ASP A 58 1.68 -19.27 -11.13
N TRP A 59 1.34 -18.07 -11.67
CA TRP A 59 1.65 -17.72 -13.05
C TRP A 59 3.17 -17.67 -13.32
N THR A 60 4.00 -17.25 -12.36
CA THR A 60 5.46 -17.22 -12.50
C THR A 60 6.08 -18.62 -12.43
N LYS A 61 5.49 -19.55 -11.67
CA LYS A 61 5.99 -20.94 -11.54
C LYS A 61 5.88 -21.76 -12.83
N VAL A 62 4.95 -21.40 -13.70
CA VAL A 62 4.70 -22.14 -14.95
C VAL A 62 5.80 -21.92 -16.01
N ASP A 63 6.48 -20.76 -15.96
CA ASP A 63 7.52 -20.40 -16.94
C ASP A 63 8.60 -19.55 -16.26
N LEU A 64 9.84 -20.05 -16.20
CA LEU A 64 10.98 -19.39 -15.57
C LEU A 64 11.35 -18.02 -16.18
N LYS A 65 10.82 -17.69 -17.37
CA LYS A 65 10.98 -16.36 -17.96
C LYS A 65 10.06 -15.32 -17.31
N ARG A 66 9.00 -15.76 -16.63
CA ARG A 66 8.03 -14.87 -16.00
C ARG A 66 8.55 -14.34 -14.67
N LYS A 67 8.35 -13.05 -14.45
CA LYS A 67 8.76 -12.34 -13.24
C LYS A 67 7.56 -11.62 -12.64
N GLY A 68 7.33 -11.81 -11.36
CA GLY A 68 6.30 -11.15 -10.57
C GLY A 68 6.92 -10.40 -9.39
N THR A 69 6.67 -9.11 -9.25
CA THR A 69 7.03 -8.35 -8.06
C THR A 69 5.77 -7.82 -7.41
N ILE A 70 5.60 -8.14 -6.16
CA ILE A 70 4.49 -7.70 -5.32
C ILE A 70 4.99 -6.55 -4.45
N LEU A 71 4.35 -5.40 -4.53
CA LEU A 71 4.64 -4.26 -3.67
C LEU A 71 3.50 -4.14 -2.65
N ARG A 72 3.73 -4.55 -1.40
CA ARG A 72 2.81 -4.39 -0.28
C ARG A 72 3.04 -3.03 0.35
N TYR A 73 2.34 -2.00 -0.10
CA TYR A 73 2.52 -0.70 0.52
C TYR A 73 1.55 -0.42 1.66
N PHE A 74 2.04 0.42 2.56
CA PHE A 74 1.32 0.90 3.71
C PHE A 74 0.43 2.09 3.31
N ASN A 75 0.43 3.20 3.99
CA ASN A 75 -0.48 4.31 3.73
C ASN A 75 0.19 5.41 2.87
N PRO A 76 -0.09 5.49 1.55
CA PRO A 76 0.45 6.58 0.74
C PRO A 76 -0.14 7.92 1.17
N VAL A 77 0.72 8.94 1.26
CA VAL A 77 0.32 10.32 1.61
C VAL A 77 1.16 11.33 0.82
N GLY A 78 0.76 12.59 0.87
CA GLY A 78 1.49 13.68 0.24
C GLY A 78 1.08 13.92 -1.20
N ALA A 79 1.77 14.88 -1.81
CA ALA A 79 1.56 15.32 -3.18
C ALA A 79 2.90 15.59 -3.85
N HIS A 80 2.92 15.70 -5.17
CA HIS A 80 4.13 16.06 -5.89
C HIS A 80 4.52 17.53 -5.62
N GLU A 81 5.81 17.82 -5.51
CA GLU A 81 6.33 19.15 -5.17
C GLU A 81 5.91 20.27 -6.15
N SER A 82 5.57 19.91 -7.39
CA SER A 82 5.05 20.86 -8.38
C SER A 82 3.68 21.44 -8.04
N GLY A 83 2.95 20.84 -7.08
CA GLY A 83 1.57 21.17 -6.77
C GLY A 83 0.54 20.81 -7.85
N GLN A 84 0.97 20.12 -8.92
CA GLN A 84 0.08 19.75 -10.05
C GLN A 84 -0.50 18.33 -9.92
N ILE A 85 0.05 17.51 -9.04
CA ILE A 85 -0.38 16.14 -8.81
C ILE A 85 -0.59 15.95 -7.32
N GLY A 86 -1.80 15.57 -6.93
CA GLY A 86 -2.19 15.35 -5.53
C GLY A 86 -3.41 14.45 -5.44
N GLU A 87 -4.00 14.36 -4.25
CA GLU A 87 -5.20 13.58 -3.97
C GLU A 87 -6.40 14.52 -3.79
N GLU A 88 -7.35 14.45 -4.71
CA GLU A 88 -8.62 15.20 -4.64
C GLU A 88 -9.79 14.24 -4.86
N PRO A 89 -10.24 13.54 -3.80
CA PRO A 89 -11.29 12.53 -3.94
C PRO A 89 -12.65 13.19 -4.26
N ILE A 90 -13.37 12.58 -5.20
CA ILE A 90 -14.75 12.96 -5.50
C ILE A 90 -15.67 12.41 -4.40
N GLY A 91 -16.39 13.30 -3.71
CA GLY A 91 -17.30 12.95 -2.62
C GLY A 91 -16.62 12.85 -1.26
N ILE A 92 -17.07 11.93 -0.42
CA ILE A 92 -16.52 11.75 0.95
C ILE A 92 -15.20 10.99 0.85
N PRO A 93 -14.08 11.55 1.38
CA PRO A 93 -12.81 10.84 1.40
C PRO A 93 -12.86 9.53 2.18
N ASN A 94 -12.03 8.55 1.78
CA ASN A 94 -11.87 7.29 2.50
C ASN A 94 -10.58 7.25 3.35
N ASN A 95 -9.68 8.21 3.14
CA ASN A 95 -8.38 8.28 3.81
C ASN A 95 -8.28 9.50 4.71
N LEU A 96 -7.43 9.43 5.74
CA LEU A 96 -7.28 10.49 6.74
C LEU A 96 -6.74 11.81 6.15
N MET A 97 -5.69 11.75 5.31
CA MET A 97 -5.04 12.96 4.80
C MET A 97 -5.96 13.90 4.02
N PRO A 98 -6.83 13.44 3.10
CA PRO A 98 -7.81 14.33 2.47
C PRO A 98 -8.77 15.00 3.46
N PHE A 99 -9.16 14.31 4.55
CA PHE A 99 -9.98 14.95 5.59
C PHE A 99 -9.20 16.08 6.30
N ILE A 100 -7.94 15.84 6.66
CA ILE A 100 -7.09 16.87 7.29
C ILE A 100 -6.95 18.07 6.34
N ALA A 101 -6.64 17.83 5.06
CA ALA A 101 -6.51 18.89 4.06
C ALA A 101 -7.80 19.69 3.86
N GLN A 102 -8.97 19.03 3.87
CA GLN A 102 -10.26 19.69 3.77
C GLN A 102 -10.59 20.56 4.99
N VAL A 103 -10.16 20.17 6.18
CA VAL A 103 -10.28 21.01 7.39
C VAL A 103 -9.34 22.21 7.29
N ALA A 104 -8.08 21.98 6.93
CA ALA A 104 -7.07 23.04 6.84
C ALA A 104 -7.42 24.13 5.82
N ASN A 105 -8.07 23.77 4.71
CA ASN A 105 -8.51 24.72 3.68
C ASN A 105 -9.93 25.27 3.88
N GLY A 106 -10.57 24.98 5.03
CA GLY A 106 -11.89 25.49 5.39
C GLY A 106 -13.09 24.82 4.69
N GLN A 107 -12.89 23.75 3.95
CA GLN A 107 -13.98 22.96 3.35
C GLN A 107 -14.76 22.14 4.40
N ARG A 108 -14.13 21.87 5.55
CA ARG A 108 -14.75 21.22 6.69
C ARG A 108 -14.47 22.01 7.96
N GLU A 109 -15.44 22.00 8.86
CA GLU A 109 -15.36 22.70 10.14
C GLU A 109 -14.43 22.00 11.14
N TYR A 110 -14.45 20.66 11.14
CA TYR A 110 -13.68 19.84 12.08
C TYR A 110 -13.31 18.48 11.50
N LEU A 111 -12.32 17.85 12.16
CA LEU A 111 -11.90 16.48 11.91
C LEU A 111 -12.42 15.57 13.03
N ASN A 112 -13.11 14.50 12.66
CA ASN A 112 -13.46 13.44 13.61
C ASN A 112 -12.31 12.46 13.76
N ILE A 113 -11.89 12.22 14.99
CA ILE A 113 -10.93 11.16 15.36
C ILE A 113 -11.70 10.01 16.00
N PHE A 114 -11.60 8.83 15.40
CA PHE A 114 -12.34 7.65 15.84
C PHE A 114 -11.43 6.73 16.67
N GLY A 115 -11.82 6.51 17.93
CA GLY A 115 -11.10 5.68 18.88
C GLY A 115 -10.01 6.44 19.63
N ASN A 116 -9.89 6.10 20.92
CA ASN A 116 -8.92 6.65 21.85
C ASN A 116 -8.41 5.59 22.84
N ASP A 117 -8.62 4.33 22.52
CA ASP A 117 -8.35 3.15 23.35
C ASP A 117 -7.41 2.13 22.66
N TYR A 118 -6.71 2.56 21.59
CA TYR A 118 -5.67 1.76 20.97
C TYR A 118 -4.42 1.69 21.85
N GLU A 119 -3.66 0.59 21.77
CA GLU A 119 -2.39 0.40 22.47
C GLU A 119 -1.26 1.25 21.84
N THR A 120 -1.42 2.57 21.90
CA THR A 120 -0.49 3.58 21.40
C THR A 120 -0.28 4.67 22.45
N ALA A 121 0.74 5.50 22.29
CA ALA A 121 1.08 6.53 23.27
C ALA A 121 -0.04 7.56 23.53
N ASP A 122 -0.88 7.83 22.51
CA ASP A 122 -1.98 8.80 22.57
C ASP A 122 -3.37 8.17 22.44
N GLY A 123 -3.44 6.84 22.42
CA GLY A 123 -4.68 6.07 22.32
C GLY A 123 -5.29 6.04 20.91
N THR A 124 -4.73 6.75 19.93
CA THR A 124 -5.25 6.74 18.56
C THR A 124 -4.55 5.71 17.67
N GLY A 125 -5.19 5.30 16.58
CA GLY A 125 -4.63 4.31 15.67
C GLY A 125 -3.32 4.77 15.05
N ALA A 126 -2.32 3.87 14.97
CA ALA A 126 -1.03 4.15 14.36
C ALA A 126 -0.92 3.49 12.97
N ARG A 127 -0.26 4.17 12.04
CA ARG A 127 -0.01 3.69 10.67
C ARG A 127 1.39 4.09 10.21
N ASP A 128 1.96 3.29 9.32
CA ASP A 128 3.13 3.68 8.54
C ASP A 128 2.66 4.50 7.33
N TYR A 129 3.16 5.72 7.19
CA TYR A 129 2.84 6.63 6.09
C TYR A 129 4.05 6.80 5.19
N ILE A 130 3.89 6.47 3.91
CA ILE A 130 4.92 6.63 2.89
C ILE A 130 4.56 7.78 1.95
N HIS A 131 5.54 8.62 1.60
CA HIS A 131 5.28 9.69 0.63
C HIS A 131 5.00 9.10 -0.76
N VAL A 132 4.00 9.66 -1.48
CA VAL A 132 3.58 9.14 -2.78
C VAL A 132 4.69 9.15 -3.83
N VAL A 133 5.64 10.08 -3.75
CA VAL A 133 6.81 10.14 -4.64
C VAL A 133 7.76 8.97 -4.35
N ASP A 134 8.02 8.64 -3.07
CA ASP A 134 8.83 7.48 -2.70
C ASP A 134 8.18 6.17 -3.15
N LEU A 135 6.87 6.08 -3.04
CA LEU A 135 6.12 4.95 -3.57
C LEU A 135 6.26 4.82 -5.10
N ALA A 136 6.22 5.93 -5.85
CA ALA A 136 6.45 5.95 -7.29
C ALA A 136 7.89 5.52 -7.63
N LEU A 137 8.88 5.99 -6.86
CA LEU A 137 10.28 5.58 -6.99
C LEU A 137 10.47 4.09 -6.72
N ALA A 138 9.76 3.51 -5.74
CA ALA A 138 9.78 2.08 -5.48
C ALA A 138 9.30 1.27 -6.69
N HIS A 139 8.24 1.72 -7.40
CA HIS A 139 7.77 1.09 -8.63
C HIS A 139 8.83 1.15 -9.74
N THR A 140 9.45 2.31 -9.97
CA THR A 140 10.51 2.47 -10.98
C THR A 140 11.75 1.65 -10.64
N SER A 141 12.12 1.58 -9.37
CA SER A 141 13.23 0.73 -8.90
C SER A 141 12.94 -0.75 -9.13
N ALA A 142 11.72 -1.20 -8.83
CA ALA A 142 11.29 -2.58 -9.08
C ALA A 142 11.31 -2.96 -10.58
N LEU A 143 11.09 -2.00 -11.50
CA LEU A 143 11.21 -2.21 -12.93
C LEU A 143 12.67 -2.44 -13.38
N ASN A 144 13.59 -1.70 -12.76
CA ASN A 144 15.00 -1.65 -13.18
C ASN A 144 15.88 -2.73 -12.52
N GLN A 145 15.35 -3.47 -11.54
CA GLN A 145 16.11 -4.51 -10.86
C GLN A 145 16.35 -5.74 -11.76
N ASN A 146 17.60 -6.21 -11.81
CA ASN A 146 17.95 -7.55 -12.29
C ASN A 146 17.47 -8.57 -11.25
N LYS A 147 16.25 -9.06 -11.41
CA LYS A 147 15.60 -9.96 -10.46
C LYS A 147 16.26 -11.34 -10.48
N LEU A 148 16.82 -11.75 -9.36
CA LEU A 148 17.36 -13.08 -9.15
C LEU A 148 16.23 -14.11 -9.08
N ASN A 149 15.11 -13.75 -8.44
CA ASN A 149 13.96 -14.61 -8.24
C ASN A 149 12.84 -14.33 -9.26
N ASN A 150 12.08 -15.37 -9.58
CA ASN A 150 10.93 -15.23 -10.48
C ASN A 150 9.73 -14.56 -9.80
N PHE A 151 9.65 -14.68 -8.47
CA PHE A 151 8.61 -14.07 -7.67
C PHE A 151 9.24 -13.41 -6.43
N GLU A 152 8.86 -12.18 -6.16
CA GLU A 152 9.39 -11.38 -5.06
C GLU A 152 8.28 -10.56 -4.42
N ILE A 153 8.30 -10.47 -3.10
CA ILE A 153 7.41 -9.64 -2.31
C ILE A 153 8.27 -8.60 -1.60
N LEU A 154 7.83 -7.35 -1.61
CA LEU A 154 8.50 -6.23 -0.96
C LEU A 154 7.49 -5.39 -0.18
N ASN A 155 7.79 -5.12 1.08
CA ASN A 155 7.09 -4.13 1.88
C ASN A 155 7.56 -2.72 1.48
N ILE A 156 6.60 -1.84 1.20
CA ILE A 156 6.88 -0.46 0.83
C ILE A 156 6.29 0.47 1.87
N GLY A 157 7.11 0.83 2.83
CA GLY A 157 6.81 1.69 3.97
C GLY A 157 8.07 2.42 4.44
N VAL A 158 7.93 3.25 5.47
CA VAL A 158 9.04 3.99 6.09
C VAL A 158 9.64 3.21 7.26
N GLY A 159 8.94 2.17 7.75
CA GLY A 159 9.34 1.39 8.93
C GLY A 159 9.09 2.11 10.25
N LYS A 160 8.30 3.20 10.23
CA LYS A 160 7.94 3.97 11.41
C LYS A 160 6.44 4.22 11.44
N SER A 161 5.80 3.85 12.55
CA SER A 161 4.39 4.18 12.78
C SER A 161 4.23 5.62 13.25
N THR A 162 3.17 6.28 12.80
CA THR A 162 2.72 7.60 13.26
C THR A 162 1.25 7.49 13.66
N THR A 163 0.90 8.03 14.83
CA THR A 163 -0.49 8.02 15.28
C THR A 163 -1.34 9.07 14.58
N VAL A 164 -2.66 8.95 14.67
CA VAL A 164 -3.57 9.94 14.07
C VAL A 164 -3.36 11.33 14.67
N LEU A 165 -3.27 11.43 16.01
CA LEU A 165 -3.05 12.72 16.68
C LEU A 165 -1.65 13.30 16.36
N GLU A 166 -0.62 12.47 16.30
CA GLU A 166 0.72 12.92 15.89
C GLU A 166 0.69 13.46 14.45
N LEU A 167 0.01 12.80 13.53
CA LEU A 167 -0.11 13.27 12.16
C LEU A 167 -0.86 14.61 12.08
N VAL A 168 -2.00 14.71 12.75
CA VAL A 168 -2.81 15.95 12.80
C VAL A 168 -2.02 17.12 13.39
N SER A 169 -1.20 16.87 14.43
CA SER A 169 -0.41 17.92 15.06
C SER A 169 0.75 18.43 14.20
N LYS A 170 1.18 17.68 13.20
CA LYS A 170 2.26 18.05 12.27
C LYS A 170 1.77 18.74 11.01
N PHE A 171 0.49 18.69 10.77
CA PHE A 171 -0.14 19.31 9.60
C PHE A 171 -0.53 20.77 9.90
#